data_86b2d00596c455c6a55f56f911131044
#
_entry.id   86b2d00596c455c6a55f56f911131044
#
_cell.length_a   1.000
_cell.length_b   1.000
_cell.length_c   1.000
_cell.angle_alpha   90.00
_cell.angle_beta   90.00
_cell.angle_gamma   90.00
#
_symmetry.space_group_name_H-M   'P 1'
#
loop_
_entity.id
_entity.type
_entity.pdbx_description
1 polymer ?
#
loop_
_entity_poly.entity_id
_entity_poly.type
_entity_poly.pdbx_seq_one_letter_code
_entity_poly.pdbx_strand_id
1 'polypeptide(L)'
;MKIYQTMGLGLALLLSVSTTGCGVKQVAMSGEGESYAVVDATGQEVKIPGKPKRILGNSASIDTMLLGVVTADHLVGATEADRDPAISYIAEDTKDIP
;
A
#
# COMPACT_ATOMS: atom_id res chain seq x y z
N MET A 1 -30.32 64.23 -24.62
CA MET A 1 -29.49 63.07 -24.91
C MET A 1 -29.77 62.01 -23.88
N LYS A 2 -30.43 60.95 -24.26
CA LYS A 2 -30.74 59.86 -23.33
C LYS A 2 -29.78 58.72 -23.61
N ILE A 3 -28.89 58.41 -22.66
CA ILE A 3 -27.98 57.32 -22.72
C ILE A 3 -28.73 56.09 -22.20
N TYR A 4 -29.07 55.20 -23.06
CA TYR A 4 -29.65 53.92 -22.69
C TYR A 4 -28.50 52.97 -22.29
N GLN A 5 -28.36 52.79 -20.98
CA GLN A 5 -27.54 51.70 -20.46
C GLN A 5 -28.28 50.39 -20.68
N THR A 6 -27.86 49.64 -21.66
CA THR A 6 -28.25 48.24 -21.80
C THR A 6 -27.44 47.43 -20.83
N MET A 7 -28.05 47.07 -19.70
CA MET A 7 -27.54 46.07 -18.81
C MET A 7 -27.61 44.70 -19.53
N GLY A 8 -26.46 44.27 -20.04
CA GLY A 8 -26.30 42.93 -20.50
C GLY A 8 -26.23 41.97 -19.33
N LEU A 9 -27.35 41.27 -19.10
CA LEU A 9 -27.40 40.19 -18.13
C LEU A 9 -26.64 38.98 -18.71
N GLY A 10 -25.36 38.90 -18.40
CA GLY A 10 -24.53 37.75 -18.71
C GLY A 10 -24.92 36.55 -17.84
N LEU A 11 -25.74 35.68 -18.39
CA LEU A 11 -26.08 34.41 -17.77
C LEU A 11 -24.85 33.48 -17.85
N ALA A 12 -24.01 33.52 -16.82
CA ALA A 12 -22.91 32.57 -16.67
C ALA A 12 -23.48 31.20 -16.32
N LEU A 13 -23.61 30.35 -17.31
CA LEU A 13 -23.96 28.94 -17.14
C LEU A 13 -22.74 28.21 -16.55
N LEU A 14 -22.71 28.11 -15.24
CA LEU A 14 -21.77 27.26 -14.54
C LEU A 14 -22.15 25.80 -14.78
N LEU A 15 -21.54 25.18 -15.80
CA LEU A 15 -21.53 23.73 -15.92
C LEU A 15 -20.68 23.15 -14.80
N SER A 16 -21.30 22.82 -13.69
CA SER A 16 -20.72 21.97 -12.67
C SER A 16 -20.65 20.54 -13.21
N VAL A 17 -19.52 20.19 -13.79
CA VAL A 17 -19.18 18.79 -14.10
C VAL A 17 -18.95 18.09 -12.78
N SER A 18 -19.99 17.44 -12.27
CA SER A 18 -19.88 16.51 -11.15
C SER A 18 -19.16 15.25 -11.66
N THR A 19 -17.85 15.24 -11.58
CA THR A 19 -17.09 13.99 -11.73
C THR A 19 -17.40 13.13 -10.51
N THR A 20 -18.37 12.25 -10.67
CA THR A 20 -18.60 11.17 -9.72
C THR A 20 -17.44 10.19 -9.89
N GLY A 21 -16.32 10.51 -9.25
CA GLY A 21 -15.23 9.58 -9.10
C GLY A 21 -15.72 8.40 -8.28
N CYS A 22 -15.68 7.19 -8.83
CA CYS A 22 -15.81 5.97 -8.06
C CYS A 22 -14.79 6.03 -6.92
N GLY A 23 -15.28 6.32 -5.72
CA GLY A 23 -14.46 6.32 -4.53
C GLY A 23 -14.00 4.89 -4.24
N VAL A 24 -12.81 4.53 -4.71
CA VAL A 24 -12.07 3.43 -4.13
C VAL A 24 -11.85 3.84 -2.67
N LYS A 25 -12.52 3.16 -1.77
CA LYS A 25 -12.36 3.34 -0.34
C LYS A 25 -10.90 3.02 -0.04
N GLN A 26 -10.06 4.05 0.03
CA GLN A 26 -8.69 3.88 0.50
C GLN A 26 -8.79 3.34 1.93
N VAL A 27 -8.41 2.09 2.09
CA VAL A 27 -8.15 1.55 3.42
C VAL A 27 -6.96 2.33 3.93
N ALA A 28 -7.21 3.23 4.87
CA ALA A 28 -6.16 3.97 5.55
C ALA A 28 -5.36 2.96 6.38
N MET A 29 -4.30 2.42 5.79
CA MET A 29 -3.28 1.70 6.53
C MET A 29 -2.43 2.74 7.22
N SER A 30 -2.72 2.98 8.49
CA SER A 30 -1.88 3.80 9.35
C SER A 30 -0.58 3.05 9.64
N GLY A 31 0.36 3.12 8.71
CA GLY A 31 1.73 2.71 8.95
C GLY A 31 2.46 3.86 9.63
N GLU A 32 3.01 3.63 10.81
CA GLU A 32 3.95 4.58 11.41
C GLU A 32 5.23 4.60 10.58
N GLY A 33 5.43 5.70 9.87
CA GLY A 33 6.60 5.92 9.03
C GLY A 33 6.26 6.82 7.85
N GLU A 34 7.29 7.37 7.25
CA GLU A 34 7.15 8.16 6.04
C GLU A 34 6.74 7.26 4.86
N SER A 35 5.67 7.66 4.16
CA SER A 35 5.23 6.94 2.96
C SER A 35 6.25 7.09 1.83
N TYR A 36 6.43 6.04 1.06
CA TYR A 36 7.31 6.04 -0.10
C TYR A 36 6.65 5.33 -1.28
N ALA A 37 7.21 5.51 -2.46
CA ALA A 37 6.73 4.86 -3.66
C ALA A 37 7.80 3.92 -4.22
N VAL A 38 7.36 2.81 -4.77
CA VAL A 38 8.19 1.86 -5.51
C VAL A 38 7.58 1.61 -6.89
N VAL A 39 8.42 1.35 -7.87
CA VAL A 39 7.97 0.94 -9.20
C VAL A 39 8.01 -0.58 -9.26
N ASP A 40 6.88 -1.19 -9.58
CA ASP A 40 6.79 -2.64 -9.71
C ASP A 40 7.35 -3.16 -11.06
N ALA A 41 7.37 -4.47 -11.24
CA ALA A 41 7.88 -5.09 -12.45
C ALA A 41 7.07 -4.76 -13.72
N THR A 42 5.86 -4.21 -13.58
CA THR A 42 5.02 -3.75 -14.70
C THR A 42 5.25 -2.29 -15.06
N GLY A 43 6.07 -1.58 -14.29
CA GLY A 43 6.34 -0.15 -14.44
C GLY A 43 5.32 0.74 -13.74
N GLN A 44 4.44 0.19 -12.92
CA GLN A 44 3.47 0.97 -12.14
C GLN A 44 4.07 1.45 -10.82
N GLU A 45 3.74 2.70 -10.46
CA GLU A 45 4.10 3.24 -9.17
C GLU A 45 3.12 2.75 -8.10
N VAL A 46 3.66 2.11 -7.07
CA VAL A 46 2.91 1.61 -5.90
C VAL A 46 3.31 2.43 -4.69
N LYS A 47 2.33 3.10 -4.06
CA LYS A 47 2.56 3.84 -2.82
C LYS A 47 2.51 2.89 -1.62
N ILE A 48 3.57 2.91 -0.83
CA ILE A 48 3.68 2.16 0.41
C ILE A 48 3.48 3.16 1.56
N PRO A 49 2.48 3.01 2.42
CA PRO A 49 2.13 3.99 3.45
C PRO A 49 3.15 4.07 4.62
N GLY A 50 4.13 3.22 4.62
CA GLY A 50 5.20 3.16 5.61
C GLY A 50 5.93 1.83 5.54
N LYS A 51 7.01 1.67 6.29
CA LYS A 51 7.73 0.39 6.35
C LYS A 51 6.82 -0.70 6.88
N PRO A 52 6.66 -1.84 6.20
CA PRO A 52 5.90 -2.98 6.71
C PRO A 52 6.48 -3.44 8.06
N LYS A 53 5.63 -3.58 9.07
CA LYS A 53 6.00 -4.11 10.39
C LYS A 53 5.45 -5.51 10.63
N ARG A 54 4.49 -5.94 9.81
CA ARG A 54 3.86 -7.25 9.90
C ARG A 54 3.88 -7.87 8.50
N ILE A 55 4.65 -8.92 8.37
CA ILE A 55 4.91 -9.57 7.10
C ILE A 55 4.54 -11.03 7.23
N LEU A 56 3.86 -11.56 6.23
CA LEU A 56 3.54 -12.97 6.11
C LEU A 56 4.04 -13.48 4.77
N GLY A 57 4.96 -14.42 4.78
CA GLY A 57 5.31 -15.20 3.62
C GLY A 57 4.31 -16.33 3.38
N ASN A 58 4.34 -16.91 2.22
CA ASN A 58 3.44 -18.01 1.87
C ASN A 58 4.18 -19.33 1.57
N SER A 59 5.46 -19.38 1.82
CA SER A 59 6.28 -20.58 1.63
C SER A 59 7.64 -20.43 2.30
N ALA A 60 8.27 -21.54 2.66
CA ALA A 60 9.59 -21.58 3.26
C ALA A 60 10.66 -20.85 2.43
N SER A 61 10.57 -20.90 1.12
CA SER A 61 11.51 -20.19 0.24
C SER A 61 11.35 -18.68 0.35
N ILE A 62 10.11 -18.18 0.43
CA ILE A 62 9.81 -16.75 0.61
C ILE A 62 10.25 -16.31 2.01
N ASP A 63 9.94 -17.09 3.05
CA ASP A 63 10.30 -16.76 4.43
C ASP A 63 11.82 -16.73 4.63
N THR A 64 12.55 -17.63 3.98
CA THR A 64 14.01 -17.59 3.94
C THR A 64 14.55 -16.31 3.31
N MET A 65 13.94 -15.84 2.20
CA MET A 65 14.32 -14.57 1.57
C MET A 65 13.95 -13.36 2.44
N LEU A 66 12.80 -13.40 3.10
CA LEU A 66 12.36 -12.34 4.01
C LEU A 66 13.33 -12.16 5.17
N LEU A 67 13.76 -13.23 5.80
CA LEU A 67 14.75 -13.17 6.90
C LEU A 67 16.13 -12.70 6.46
N GLY A 68 16.40 -12.69 5.15
CA GLY A 68 17.58 -12.03 4.58
C GLY A 68 17.51 -10.50 4.55
N VAL A 69 16.32 -9.91 4.71
CA VAL A 69 16.09 -8.47 4.59
C VAL A 69 15.37 -7.84 5.78
N VAL A 70 14.69 -8.65 6.60
CA VAL A 70 14.01 -8.22 7.84
C VAL A 70 14.35 -9.16 8.98
N THR A 71 14.14 -8.72 10.22
CA THR A 71 14.28 -9.56 11.40
C THR A 71 13.03 -10.39 11.67
N ALA A 72 13.15 -11.51 12.36
CA ALA A 72 12.07 -12.47 12.60
C ALA A 72 10.85 -11.86 13.32
N ASP A 73 11.04 -10.82 14.11
CA ASP A 73 9.96 -10.10 14.81
C ASP A 73 8.99 -9.38 13.88
N HIS A 74 9.36 -9.20 12.61
CA HIS A 74 8.45 -8.68 11.57
C HIS A 74 7.57 -9.77 10.96
N LEU A 75 7.91 -11.03 11.11
CA LEU A 75 7.10 -12.14 10.61
C LEU A 75 5.94 -12.44 11.57
N VAL A 76 4.75 -12.53 11.04
CA VAL A 76 3.53 -12.80 11.81
C VAL A 76 3.00 -14.23 11.65
N GLY A 77 3.69 -15.06 10.93
CA GLY A 77 3.40 -16.48 10.75
C GLY A 77 4.54 -17.18 10.03
N ALA A 78 4.69 -18.46 10.29
CA ALA A 78 5.65 -19.34 9.64
C ALA A 78 4.98 -20.68 9.30
N THR A 79 5.44 -21.32 8.23
CA THR A 79 4.89 -22.61 7.83
C THR A 79 5.52 -23.77 8.64
N GLU A 80 4.89 -24.93 8.63
CA GLU A 80 5.48 -26.15 9.19
C GLU A 80 6.86 -26.45 8.57
N ALA A 81 6.99 -26.18 7.26
CA ALA A 81 8.24 -26.38 6.54
C ALA A 81 9.36 -25.46 7.02
N ASP A 82 9.05 -24.27 7.49
CA ASP A 82 10.04 -23.34 8.04
C ASP A 82 10.65 -23.85 9.33
N ARG A 83 9.87 -24.58 10.12
CA ARG A 83 10.25 -25.09 11.44
C ARG A 83 10.94 -26.44 11.38
N ASP A 84 10.93 -27.12 10.24
CA ASP A 84 11.55 -28.42 10.09
C ASP A 84 13.07 -28.28 9.82
N PRO A 85 13.93 -28.61 10.79
CA PRO A 85 15.38 -28.46 10.63
C PRO A 85 15.98 -29.42 9.57
N ALA A 86 15.19 -30.40 9.09
CA ALA A 86 15.65 -31.31 8.04
C ALA A 86 15.61 -30.67 6.65
N ILE A 87 14.76 -29.63 6.47
CA ILE A 87 14.51 -28.99 5.18
C ILE A 87 14.68 -27.48 5.18
N SER A 88 14.71 -26.86 6.36
CA SER A 88 14.77 -25.40 6.52
C SER A 88 16.01 -24.95 7.26
N TYR A 89 16.72 -24.00 6.67
CA TYR A 89 17.85 -23.34 7.32
C TYR A 89 17.43 -22.28 8.34
N ILE A 90 16.16 -21.86 8.32
CA ILE A 90 15.58 -20.83 9.19
C ILE A 90 14.76 -21.44 10.34
N ALA A 91 14.84 -22.74 10.56
CA ALA A 91 14.02 -23.43 11.57
C ALA A 91 14.22 -22.86 12.99
N GLU A 92 15.44 -22.48 13.33
CA GLU A 92 15.73 -21.88 14.64
C GLU A 92 15.15 -20.46 14.76
N ASP A 93 15.20 -19.68 13.67
CA ASP A 93 14.68 -18.30 13.64
C ASP A 93 13.14 -18.24 13.64
N THR A 94 12.50 -19.30 13.18
CA THR A 94 11.03 -19.36 13.02
C THR A 94 10.32 -20.16 14.10
N LYS A 95 11.03 -20.81 15.00
CA LYS A 95 10.44 -21.70 16.02
C LYS A 95 9.40 -21.05 16.91
N ASP A 96 9.58 -19.76 17.23
CA ASP A 96 8.72 -18.99 18.12
C ASP A 96 7.69 -18.11 17.38
N ILE A 97 7.71 -18.13 16.05
CA ILE A 97 6.73 -17.42 15.21
C ILE A 97 5.45 -18.26 15.15
N PRO A 98 4.26 -17.65 15.25
CA PRO A 98 2.98 -18.35 15.17
C PRO A 98 2.78 -19.19 13.91
#